data_df5d01dd2d5f760a25acea08d5f14ac2
#
_entry.id   df5d01dd2d5f760a25acea08d5f14ac2
#
_cell.length_a   1.000
_cell.length_b   1.000
_cell.length_c   1.000
_cell.angle_alpha   90.00
_cell.angle_beta   90.00
_cell.angle_gamma   90.00
#
_symmetry.space_group_name_H-M   'P 1'
#
loop_
_entity.id
_entity.type
_entity.pdbx_description
1 polymer ?
#
loop_
_entity_poly.entity_id
_entity_poly.type
_entity_poly.pdbx_seq_one_letter_code
_entity_poly.pdbx_strand_id
1 'polypeptide(L)'
;MLQLLGFIIDCPDPMKLAAFYSQVTGRAIMEGSSDDFAGITFGEVDLAFQRVADYRPPRWPDDEHPKQYHLDFEVDEIEPEQRRVVELGATLQKDFTGPEGYGWQVYTDPAGHPFCLCRHEGVTWTGKGAVWP
;
A
#
# COMPACT_ATOMS: atom_id res chain seq x y z
N MET A 1 -16.84 -15.29 -18.18
CA MET A 1 -16.70 -14.94 -16.75
C MET A 1 -15.46 -14.08 -16.60
N LEU A 2 -15.51 -13.03 -15.80
CA LEU A 2 -14.36 -12.18 -15.50
C LEU A 2 -13.68 -12.68 -14.22
N GLN A 3 -12.35 -12.66 -14.22
CA GLN A 3 -11.55 -12.96 -13.04
C GLN A 3 -10.63 -11.75 -12.78
N LEU A 4 -10.59 -11.26 -11.55
CA LEU A 4 -9.69 -10.17 -11.18
C LEU A 4 -8.26 -10.71 -11.11
N LEU A 5 -7.40 -10.23 -12.00
CA LEU A 5 -6.00 -10.60 -12.01
C LEU A 5 -5.20 -9.85 -10.94
N GLY A 6 -5.43 -8.54 -10.81
CA GLY A 6 -4.68 -7.72 -9.88
C GLY A 6 -4.99 -6.24 -9.99
N PHE A 7 -4.24 -5.47 -9.21
CA PHE A 7 -4.21 -4.02 -9.23
C PHE A 7 -2.88 -3.56 -9.80
N ILE A 8 -2.91 -2.73 -10.83
CA ILE A 8 -1.73 -2.21 -11.50
C ILE A 8 -1.60 -0.73 -11.19
N ILE A 9 -0.46 -0.34 -10.65
CA ILE A 9 -0.16 1.02 -10.22
C ILE A 9 0.96 1.59 -11.09
N ASP A 10 0.76 2.78 -11.63
CA ASP A 10 1.78 3.48 -12.39
C ASP A 10 2.87 4.03 -11.49
N CYS A 11 4.12 3.96 -11.93
CA CYS A 11 5.27 4.44 -11.16
C CYS A 11 6.48 4.74 -12.06
N PRO A 12 7.48 5.46 -11.55
CA PRO A 12 8.72 5.70 -12.31
C PRO A 12 9.69 4.51 -12.27
N ASP A 13 9.65 3.69 -11.19
CA ASP A 13 10.59 2.59 -10.95
C ASP A 13 9.86 1.38 -10.32
N PRO A 14 9.39 0.44 -11.14
CA PRO A 14 8.64 -0.73 -10.67
C PRO A 14 9.39 -1.60 -9.67
N MET A 15 10.68 -1.86 -9.88
CA MET A 15 11.46 -2.72 -8.97
C MET A 15 11.65 -2.09 -7.60
N LYS A 16 11.86 -0.79 -7.54
CA LYS A 16 11.96 -0.05 -6.28
C LYS A 16 10.65 -0.10 -5.50
N LEU A 17 9.53 0.09 -6.19
CA LEU A 17 8.22 0.06 -5.56
C LEU A 17 7.82 -1.37 -5.15
N ALA A 18 8.13 -2.37 -5.97
CA ALA A 18 7.95 -3.78 -5.60
C ALA A 18 8.78 -4.17 -4.37
N ALA A 19 10.03 -3.70 -4.29
CA ALA A 19 10.88 -3.93 -3.11
C ALA A 19 10.30 -3.29 -1.85
N PHE A 20 9.78 -2.07 -1.94
CA PHE A 20 9.10 -1.41 -0.82
C PHE A 20 7.91 -2.24 -0.32
N TYR A 21 6.97 -2.57 -1.20
CA TYR A 21 5.78 -3.33 -0.79
C TYR A 21 6.09 -4.78 -0.41
N SER A 22 7.10 -5.40 -1.00
CA SER A 22 7.59 -6.71 -0.55
C SER A 22 8.05 -6.67 0.92
N GLN A 23 8.80 -5.65 1.29
CA GLN A 23 9.29 -5.47 2.66
C GLN A 23 8.16 -5.08 3.63
N VAL A 24 7.24 -4.21 3.22
CA VAL A 24 6.09 -3.80 4.05
C VAL A 24 5.16 -4.98 4.33
N THR A 25 4.87 -5.79 3.33
CA THR A 25 3.88 -6.87 3.42
C THR A 25 4.46 -8.22 3.78
N GLY A 26 5.77 -8.41 3.67
CA GLY A 26 6.42 -9.71 3.77
C GLY A 26 6.16 -10.63 2.59
N ARG A 27 5.59 -10.12 1.49
CA ARG A 27 5.29 -10.90 0.28
C ARG A 27 6.46 -10.90 -0.69
N ALA A 28 6.66 -12.01 -1.38
CA ALA A 28 7.73 -12.14 -2.36
C ALA A 28 7.46 -11.32 -3.62
N ILE A 29 8.52 -10.80 -4.21
CA ILE A 29 8.47 -10.20 -5.55
C ILE A 29 8.18 -11.30 -6.56
N MET A 30 7.28 -11.03 -7.51
CA MET A 30 6.91 -11.95 -8.57
C MET A 30 8.11 -12.33 -9.43
N GLU A 31 8.23 -13.60 -9.75
CA GLU A 31 9.20 -14.07 -10.75
C GLU A 31 8.92 -13.41 -12.10
N GLY A 32 9.96 -13.02 -12.82
CA GLY A 32 9.84 -12.29 -14.08
C GLY A 32 9.65 -10.77 -13.92
N SER A 33 9.66 -10.23 -12.71
CA SER A 33 9.67 -8.78 -12.48
C SER A 33 10.89 -8.14 -13.13
N SER A 34 10.69 -6.95 -13.69
CA SER A 34 11.71 -6.18 -14.40
C SER A 34 11.58 -4.69 -14.14
N ASP A 35 12.49 -3.90 -14.73
CA ASP A 35 12.44 -2.44 -14.62
C ASP A 35 11.22 -1.82 -15.32
N ASP A 36 10.53 -2.55 -16.18
CA ASP A 36 9.32 -2.08 -16.86
C ASP A 36 8.04 -2.50 -16.16
N PHE A 37 8.06 -3.65 -15.49
CA PHE A 37 6.90 -4.19 -14.78
C PHE A 37 7.35 -5.13 -13.67
N ALA A 38 6.91 -4.86 -12.45
CA ALA A 38 7.22 -5.67 -11.28
C ALA A 38 6.00 -5.79 -10.37
N GLY A 39 6.01 -6.74 -9.45
CA GLY A 39 4.88 -6.89 -8.55
C GLY A 39 5.12 -7.85 -7.41
N ILE A 40 4.10 -7.95 -6.57
CA ILE A 40 4.01 -8.91 -5.47
C ILE A 40 2.68 -9.65 -5.54
N THR A 41 2.64 -10.89 -5.07
CA THR A 41 1.45 -11.73 -5.10
C THR A 41 0.75 -11.73 -3.74
N PHE A 42 -0.55 -11.46 -3.73
CA PHE A 42 -1.44 -11.56 -2.58
C PHE A 42 -2.35 -12.80 -2.63
N GLY A 43 -1.83 -13.92 -3.09
CA GLY A 43 -2.61 -15.15 -3.26
C GLY A 43 -3.37 -15.15 -4.57
N GLU A 44 -4.66 -14.80 -4.57
CA GLU A 44 -5.49 -14.84 -5.77
C GLU A 44 -5.37 -13.61 -6.68
N VAL A 45 -4.80 -12.50 -6.17
CA VAL A 45 -4.60 -11.25 -6.92
C VAL A 45 -3.18 -10.76 -6.75
N ASP A 46 -2.71 -10.01 -7.74
CA ASP A 46 -1.40 -9.38 -7.71
C ASP A 46 -1.52 -7.88 -7.43
N LEU A 47 -0.51 -7.34 -6.77
CA LEU A 47 -0.25 -5.91 -6.72
C LEU A 47 0.98 -5.64 -7.56
N ALA A 48 0.82 -5.01 -8.70
CA ALA A 48 1.90 -4.80 -9.64
C ALA A 48 2.11 -3.32 -9.97
N PHE A 49 3.26 -3.02 -10.52
CA PHE A 49 3.74 -1.67 -10.78
C PHE A 49 4.24 -1.60 -12.21
N GLN A 50 3.74 -0.63 -12.95
CA GLN A 50 4.08 -0.43 -14.35
C GLN A 50 4.85 0.87 -14.54
N ARG A 51 5.97 0.83 -15.24
CA ARG A 51 6.75 2.03 -15.53
C ARG A 51 6.02 2.96 -16.49
N VAL A 52 5.97 4.24 -16.11
CA VAL A 52 5.46 5.33 -16.93
C VAL A 52 6.55 6.37 -17.10
N ALA A 53 6.91 6.70 -18.35
CA ALA A 53 8.05 7.57 -18.66
C ALA A 53 7.89 8.99 -18.10
N ASP A 54 6.70 9.57 -18.22
CA ASP A 54 6.39 10.92 -17.72
C ASP A 54 5.53 10.85 -16.46
N TYR A 55 5.94 10.00 -15.52
CA TYR A 55 5.21 9.79 -14.29
C TYR A 55 5.01 11.08 -13.50
N ARG A 56 3.76 11.31 -13.06
CA ARG A 56 3.37 12.39 -12.16
C ARG A 56 2.66 11.78 -10.96
N PRO A 57 3.18 11.96 -9.73
CA PRO A 57 2.54 11.40 -8.55
C PRO A 57 1.16 12.03 -8.32
N PRO A 58 0.21 11.27 -7.73
CA PRO A 58 -1.04 11.83 -7.26
C PRO A 58 -0.76 12.89 -6.18
N ARG A 59 -1.68 13.83 -6.04
CA ARG A 59 -1.62 14.86 -5.01
C ARG A 59 -2.62 14.53 -3.90
N TRP A 60 -2.13 14.34 -2.70
CA TRP A 60 -2.97 14.10 -1.55
C TRP A 60 -2.41 14.85 -0.32
N PRO A 61 -3.24 15.50 0.50
CA PRO A 61 -4.67 15.74 0.31
C PRO A 61 -4.91 16.98 -0.57
N ASP A 62 -5.55 16.79 -1.70
CA ASP A 62 -5.92 17.87 -2.62
C ASP A 62 -7.33 17.62 -3.14
N ASP A 63 -8.28 18.48 -2.79
CA ASP A 63 -9.67 18.33 -3.16
C ASP A 63 -9.91 18.53 -4.67
N GLU A 64 -9.00 19.23 -5.36
CA GLU A 64 -9.03 19.36 -6.82
C GLU A 64 -8.50 18.11 -7.53
N HIS A 65 -7.70 17.28 -6.84
CA HIS A 65 -7.12 16.06 -7.36
C HIS A 65 -7.39 14.90 -6.41
N PRO A 66 -8.63 14.37 -6.38
CA PRO A 66 -9.00 13.28 -5.49
C PRO A 66 -8.09 12.07 -5.68
N LYS A 67 -7.74 11.39 -4.59
CA LYS A 67 -6.85 10.22 -4.65
C LYS A 67 -7.45 9.00 -5.35
N GLN A 68 -8.73 8.93 -5.60
CA GLN A 68 -9.50 7.87 -6.27
C GLN A 68 -9.30 6.47 -5.67
N TYR A 69 -8.07 5.95 -5.65
CA TYR A 69 -7.72 4.65 -5.07
C TYR A 69 -6.57 4.78 -4.09
N HIS A 70 -6.61 3.99 -3.02
CA HIS A 70 -5.49 3.80 -2.10
C HIS A 70 -5.57 2.41 -1.48
N LEU A 71 -4.46 1.95 -0.92
CA LEU A 71 -4.39 0.68 -0.23
C LEU A 71 -4.57 0.91 1.27
N ASP A 72 -5.36 0.07 1.92
CA ASP A 72 -5.46 0.01 3.37
C ASP A 72 -4.83 -1.29 3.86
N PHE A 73 -3.91 -1.19 4.81
CA PHE A 73 -3.31 -2.31 5.50
C PHE A 73 -3.77 -2.32 6.96
N GLU A 74 -4.45 -3.37 7.36
CA GLU A 74 -4.78 -3.57 8.77
C GLU A 74 -3.55 -4.03 9.53
N VAL A 75 -3.31 -3.45 10.70
CA VAL A 75 -2.16 -3.77 11.55
C VAL A 75 -2.62 -4.02 12.99
N ASP A 76 -1.87 -4.82 13.73
CA ASP A 76 -2.14 -5.08 15.14
C ASP A 76 -1.87 -3.85 16.01
N GLU A 77 -0.78 -3.14 15.71
CA GLU A 77 -0.40 -1.89 16.36
C GLU A 77 0.19 -0.92 15.35
N ILE A 78 -0.28 0.34 15.39
CA ILE A 78 0.14 1.35 14.40
C ILE A 78 1.58 1.82 14.63
N GLU A 79 1.97 2.10 15.87
CA GLU A 79 3.27 2.73 16.16
C GLU A 79 4.50 1.92 15.66
N PRO A 80 4.59 0.59 15.89
CA PRO A 80 5.72 -0.19 15.36
C PRO A 80 5.75 -0.20 13.83
N GLU A 81 4.59 -0.33 13.19
CA GLU A 81 4.49 -0.33 11.73
C GLU A 81 4.74 1.05 11.13
N GLN A 82 4.34 2.13 11.80
CA GLN A 82 4.68 3.50 11.42
C GLN A 82 6.20 3.68 11.31
N ARG A 83 6.95 3.30 12.34
CA ARG A 83 8.41 3.39 12.31
C ARG A 83 8.99 2.61 11.14
N ARG A 84 8.50 1.39 10.95
CA ARG A 84 8.98 0.49 9.92
C ARG A 84 8.71 1.01 8.50
N VAL A 85 7.50 1.47 8.18
CA VAL A 85 7.19 1.98 6.83
C VAL A 85 7.95 3.27 6.52
N VAL A 86 8.16 4.13 7.51
CA VAL A 86 8.94 5.37 7.35
C VAL A 86 10.42 5.05 7.09
N GLU A 87 11.01 4.10 7.80
CA GLU A 87 12.38 3.64 7.56
C GLU A 87 12.55 3.04 6.15
N LEU A 88 11.49 2.42 5.61
CA LEU A 88 11.48 1.85 4.27
C LEU A 88 11.23 2.88 3.16
N GLY A 89 10.91 4.13 3.51
CA GLY A 89 10.78 5.23 2.54
C GLY A 89 9.38 5.81 2.40
N ALA A 90 8.42 5.43 3.23
CA ALA A 90 7.11 6.07 3.25
C ALA A 90 7.17 7.42 3.97
N THR A 91 6.27 8.31 3.60
CA THR A 91 6.10 9.63 4.25
C THR A 91 4.71 9.73 4.87
N LEU A 92 4.65 10.00 6.16
CA LEU A 92 3.38 10.25 6.85
C LEU A 92 2.77 11.56 6.37
N GLN A 93 1.53 11.52 5.92
CA GLN A 93 0.77 12.68 5.44
C GLN A 93 -0.23 13.17 6.48
N LYS A 94 -0.97 12.26 7.10
CA LYS A 94 -1.99 12.63 8.06
C LYS A 94 -2.29 11.50 9.04
N ASP A 95 -2.58 11.87 10.28
CA ASP A 95 -2.91 10.95 11.36
C ASP A 95 -4.36 11.18 11.82
N PHE A 96 -5.15 10.12 11.78
CA PHE A 96 -6.55 10.07 12.25
C PHE A 96 -6.74 9.05 13.37
N THR A 97 -5.66 8.68 14.06
CA THR A 97 -5.77 7.77 15.20
C THR A 97 -6.34 8.47 16.43
N GLY A 98 -7.23 7.78 17.13
CA GLY A 98 -7.76 8.21 18.40
C GLY A 98 -6.84 7.86 19.58
N PRO A 99 -7.21 8.27 20.82
CA PRO A 99 -6.38 8.09 22.01
C PRO A 99 -6.16 6.62 22.39
N GLU A 100 -7.01 5.71 21.95
CA GLU A 100 -6.86 4.26 22.16
C GLU A 100 -6.07 3.55 21.07
N GLY A 101 -5.55 4.30 20.10
CA GLY A 101 -4.74 3.78 19.00
C GLY A 101 -5.55 3.14 17.88
N TYR A 102 -6.88 3.27 17.89
CA TYR A 102 -7.72 2.89 16.75
C TYR A 102 -7.87 4.04 15.77
N GLY A 103 -8.05 3.73 14.51
CA GLY A 103 -8.16 4.68 13.41
C GLY A 103 -7.20 4.34 12.30
N TRP A 104 -6.73 5.35 11.60
CA TRP A 104 -5.81 5.15 10.48
C TRP A 104 -4.82 6.29 10.34
N GLN A 105 -3.70 6.00 9.71
CA GLN A 105 -2.70 6.97 9.29
C GLN A 105 -2.50 6.88 7.78
N VAL A 106 -2.43 8.02 7.12
CA VAL A 106 -2.23 8.11 5.67
C VAL A 106 -0.77 8.41 5.36
N TYR A 107 -0.21 7.62 4.47
CA TYR A 107 1.16 7.73 3.97
C TYR A 107 1.19 7.89 2.47
N THR A 108 2.31 8.36 1.96
CA THR A 108 2.69 8.15 0.56
C THR A 108 3.85 7.17 0.48
N ASP A 109 3.81 6.30 -0.51
CA ASP A 109 4.89 5.38 -0.83
C ASP A 109 6.05 6.09 -1.56
N PRO A 110 7.16 5.42 -1.88
CA PRO A 110 8.29 6.05 -2.59
C PRO A 110 7.96 6.63 -3.97
N ALA A 111 6.83 6.25 -4.58
CA ALA A 111 6.34 6.84 -5.84
C ALA A 111 5.30 7.94 -5.60
N GLY A 112 4.93 8.22 -4.35
CA GLY A 112 3.93 9.23 -3.99
C GLY A 112 2.49 8.74 -3.96
N HIS A 113 2.23 7.44 -4.13
CA HIS A 113 0.88 6.89 -4.00
C HIS A 113 0.43 6.80 -2.55
N PRO A 114 -0.83 7.14 -2.26
CA PRO A 114 -1.35 7.03 -0.91
C PRO A 114 -1.63 5.59 -0.50
N PHE A 115 -1.32 5.26 0.74
CA PHE A 115 -1.77 4.06 1.43
C PHE A 115 -2.00 4.37 2.91
N CYS A 116 -2.76 3.54 3.59
CA CYS A 116 -3.06 3.71 5.00
C CYS A 116 -2.57 2.51 5.82
N LEU A 117 -2.14 2.79 7.04
CA LEU A 117 -2.12 1.82 8.11
C LEU A 117 -3.37 2.02 8.94
N CYS A 118 -4.15 0.95 9.12
CA CYS A 118 -5.44 0.97 9.79
C CYS A 118 -5.44 0.04 10.99
N ARG A 119 -6.10 0.43 12.05
CA ARG A 119 -6.40 -0.43 13.18
C ARG A 119 -7.85 -0.22 13.58
N HIS A 120 -8.66 -1.25 13.37
CA HIS A 120 -10.09 -1.20 13.71
C HIS A 120 -10.38 -2.08 14.92
N GLU A 121 -11.23 -1.57 15.80
CA GLU A 121 -11.67 -2.34 16.95
C GLU A 121 -12.48 -3.58 16.51
N GLY A 122 -12.13 -4.74 17.04
CA GLY A 122 -12.84 -6.00 16.78
C GLY A 122 -12.57 -6.65 15.42
N VAL A 123 -11.73 -6.05 14.57
CA VAL A 123 -11.30 -6.69 13.32
C VAL A 123 -10.27 -7.78 13.64
N THR A 124 -10.49 -8.96 13.08
CA THR A 124 -9.54 -10.07 13.16
C THR A 124 -9.11 -10.48 11.76
N TRP A 125 -7.84 -10.81 11.62
CA TRP A 125 -7.30 -11.28 10.36
C TRP A 125 -7.30 -12.80 10.30
N THR A 126 -7.89 -13.35 9.23
CA THR A 126 -7.81 -14.77 8.91
C THR A 126 -6.94 -14.97 7.66
N GLY A 127 -6.51 -16.20 7.39
CA GLY A 127 -5.77 -16.48 6.15
C GLY A 127 -6.56 -16.21 4.85
N LYS A 128 -7.83 -15.81 4.96
CA LYS A 128 -8.72 -15.49 3.83
C LYS A 128 -9.15 -14.02 3.78
N GLY A 129 -8.66 -13.20 4.69
CA GLY A 129 -8.98 -11.77 4.77
C GLY A 129 -9.44 -11.31 6.14
N ALA A 130 -9.82 -10.04 6.23
CA ALA A 130 -10.32 -9.44 7.47
C ALA A 130 -11.75 -9.91 7.77
N VAL A 131 -12.00 -10.21 9.03
CA VAL A 131 -13.35 -10.44 9.58
C VAL A 131 -13.72 -9.23 10.42
N TRP A 132 -14.77 -8.56 10.02
CA TRP A 132 -15.32 -7.38 10.69
C TRP A 132 -16.27 -7.79 11.81
N PRO A 133 -16.37 -7.01 12.88
CA PRO A 133 -17.29 -7.28 13.99
C PRO A 133 -18.75 -7.19 13.59
#